data_91c89dc05f56fb922cd8016de7b4ec05
#
_entry.id   91c89dc05f56fb922cd8016de7b4ec05
#
_cell.length_a   1.000
_cell.length_b   1.000
_cell.length_c   1.000
_cell.angle_alpha   90.00
_cell.angle_beta   90.00
_cell.angle_gamma   90.00
#
_symmetry.space_group_name_H-M   'P 1'
#
loop_
_entity.id
_entity.type
_entity.pdbx_description
1 polymer ?
#
loop_
_entity_poly.entity_id
_entity_poly.type
_entity_poly.pdbx_seq_one_letter_code
_entity_poly.pdbx_strand_id
1 'polypeptide(L)'
;MSQNIEIEFKNMLTQEEFQLLTIHFKIEPKQFKKQINHYFDTNSFTLKEKGSALRIREKESWFEMTLKQPAQQGLLETNQILTPIQAEEALSTGKLPDGVVKDAVSELIKDTEPLLFFGSLTTVRAEIEYKEGLLVLDHSYYLNTEDYELEYEVTNESAGYEVFSRLLEDLKIPIRPTDNKIKRFYLKKYNLLQE
;
A
#
# COMPACT_ATOMS: atom_id res chain seq x y z
N MET A 1 11.60 13.21 -5.80
CA MET A 1 12.16 11.89 -6.15
C MET A 1 12.88 11.37 -4.93
N SER A 2 12.52 10.21 -4.43
CA SER A 2 13.16 9.61 -3.26
C SER A 2 13.18 8.10 -3.39
N GLN A 3 14.20 7.49 -2.81
CA GLN A 3 14.25 6.06 -2.54
C GLN A 3 14.41 5.88 -1.03
N ASN A 4 13.66 4.96 -0.47
CA ASN A 4 13.71 4.63 0.95
C ASN A 4 13.45 3.14 1.15
N ILE A 5 13.99 2.62 2.26
CA ILE A 5 13.64 1.26 2.72
C ILE A 5 12.47 1.40 3.67
N GLU A 6 11.40 0.69 3.37
CA GLU A 6 10.22 0.58 4.23
C GLU A 6 10.29 -0.72 5.02
N ILE A 7 10.24 -0.62 6.33
CA ILE A 7 10.10 -1.74 7.27
C ILE A 7 8.77 -1.56 7.97
N GLU A 8 7.84 -2.48 7.74
CA GLU A 8 6.49 -2.39 8.32
C GLU A 8 6.03 -3.72 8.90
N PHE A 9 5.32 -3.64 10.02
CA PHE A 9 4.51 -4.73 10.57
C PHE A 9 3.06 -4.44 10.28
N LYS A 10 2.28 -5.47 10.02
CA LYS A 10 0.85 -5.31 9.71
C LYS A 10 -0.01 -6.40 10.31
N ASN A 11 -1.24 -6.06 10.63
CA ASN A 11 -2.24 -6.97 11.15
C ASN A 11 -3.63 -6.62 10.61
N MET A 12 -4.33 -7.62 10.08
CA MET A 12 -5.75 -7.44 9.75
C MET A 12 -6.56 -7.25 11.02
N LEU A 13 -7.54 -6.36 10.96
CA LEU A 13 -8.43 -6.04 12.07
C LEU A 13 -9.87 -6.41 11.72
N THR A 14 -10.66 -6.70 12.76
CA THR A 14 -12.12 -6.59 12.65
C THR A 14 -12.54 -5.12 12.74
N GLN A 15 -13.78 -4.82 12.38
CA GLN A 15 -14.33 -3.47 12.52
C GLN A 15 -14.29 -2.99 13.98
N GLU A 16 -14.60 -3.88 14.94
CA GLU A 16 -14.57 -3.57 16.36
C GLU A 16 -13.14 -3.26 16.85
N GLU A 17 -12.15 -4.01 16.38
CA GLU A 17 -10.74 -3.77 16.72
C GLU A 17 -10.23 -2.46 16.13
N PHE A 18 -10.66 -2.11 14.91
CA PHE A 18 -10.37 -0.82 14.30
C PHE A 18 -10.97 0.34 15.11
N GLN A 19 -12.22 0.20 15.54
CA GLN A 19 -12.88 1.16 16.41
C GLN A 19 -12.19 1.26 17.79
N LEU A 20 -11.79 0.13 18.37
CA LEU A 20 -11.03 0.09 19.64
C LEU A 20 -9.73 0.90 19.52
N LEU A 21 -8.95 0.69 18.47
CA LEU A 21 -7.70 1.43 18.21
C LEU A 21 -7.97 2.92 17.97
N THR A 22 -9.01 3.26 17.22
CA THR A 22 -9.44 4.65 16.98
C THR A 22 -9.73 5.38 18.29
N ILE A 23 -10.44 4.72 19.23
CA ILE A 23 -10.75 5.26 20.55
C ILE A 23 -9.50 5.33 21.44
N HIS A 24 -8.70 4.26 21.45
CA HIS A 24 -7.49 4.16 22.28
C HIS A 24 -6.49 5.28 21.96
N PHE A 25 -6.27 5.56 20.68
CA PHE A 25 -5.38 6.63 20.22
C PHE A 25 -6.08 7.99 20.07
N LYS A 26 -7.37 8.09 20.40
CA LYS A 26 -8.17 9.32 20.33
C LYS A 26 -8.13 9.98 18.94
N ILE A 27 -8.20 9.15 17.90
CA ILE A 27 -8.15 9.61 16.53
C ILE A 27 -9.47 10.29 16.18
N GLU A 28 -9.38 11.56 15.80
CA GLU A 28 -10.56 12.34 15.40
C GLU A 28 -10.91 12.07 13.92
N PRO A 29 -12.19 12.16 13.51
CA PRO A 29 -12.61 11.92 12.13
C PRO A 29 -11.84 12.74 11.09
N LYS A 30 -11.42 13.97 11.42
CA LYS A 30 -10.65 14.85 10.53
C LYS A 30 -9.22 14.36 10.23
N GLN A 31 -8.68 13.45 11.06
CA GLN A 31 -7.35 12.85 10.85
C GLN A 31 -7.37 11.73 9.82
N PHE A 32 -8.55 11.19 9.55
CA PHE A 32 -8.71 10.22 8.47
C PHE A 32 -8.72 10.93 7.11
N LYS A 33 -7.77 10.56 6.26
CA LYS A 33 -7.62 11.11 4.91
C LYS A 33 -7.91 10.04 3.87
N LYS A 34 -8.71 10.41 2.88
CA LYS A 34 -8.99 9.53 1.75
C LYS A 34 -7.83 9.56 0.76
N GLN A 35 -7.44 8.38 0.28
CA GLN A 35 -6.51 8.19 -0.82
C GLN A 35 -7.01 7.07 -1.73
N ILE A 36 -6.65 7.14 -3.00
CA ILE A 36 -6.96 6.10 -3.98
C ILE A 36 -5.64 5.57 -4.52
N ASN A 37 -5.47 4.25 -4.47
CA ASN A 37 -4.31 3.57 -5.03
C ASN A 37 -4.73 2.89 -6.33
N HIS A 38 -4.13 3.30 -7.43
CA HIS A 38 -4.32 2.76 -8.77
C HIS A 38 -3.17 1.82 -9.07
N TYR A 39 -3.44 0.54 -9.25
CA TYR A 39 -2.41 -0.49 -9.44
C TYR A 39 -2.20 -0.84 -10.89
N PHE A 40 -0.94 -1.12 -11.23
CA PHE A 40 -0.50 -1.49 -12.57
C PHE A 40 0.31 -2.79 -12.52
N ASP A 41 0.15 -3.60 -13.55
CA ASP A 41 1.00 -4.76 -13.81
C ASP A 41 0.96 -5.08 -15.31
N THR A 42 1.76 -6.02 -15.77
CA THR A 42 1.65 -6.56 -17.12
C THR A 42 0.49 -7.57 -17.20
N ASN A 43 0.09 -7.95 -18.40
CA ASN A 43 -0.94 -8.97 -18.59
C ASN A 43 -0.54 -10.33 -17.99
N SER A 44 0.75 -10.62 -17.94
CA SER A 44 1.33 -11.84 -17.34
C SER A 44 1.65 -11.71 -15.85
N PHE A 45 1.32 -10.58 -15.20
CA PHE A 45 1.61 -10.30 -13.79
C PHE A 45 3.10 -10.32 -13.44
N THR A 46 3.95 -9.83 -14.33
CA THR A 46 5.41 -9.89 -14.19
C THR A 46 5.90 -9.15 -12.94
N LEU A 47 5.31 -7.99 -12.58
CA LEU A 47 5.68 -7.29 -11.35
C LEU A 47 5.33 -8.10 -10.10
N LYS A 48 4.11 -8.66 -10.04
CA LYS A 48 3.67 -9.54 -8.96
C LYS A 48 4.56 -10.77 -8.81
N GLU A 49 4.94 -11.42 -9.91
CA GLU A 49 5.83 -12.60 -9.89
C GLU A 49 7.21 -12.27 -9.35
N LYS A 50 7.67 -11.03 -9.56
CA LYS A 50 8.92 -10.51 -8.99
C LYS A 50 8.77 -9.93 -7.57
N GLY A 51 7.63 -10.16 -6.93
CA GLY A 51 7.35 -9.62 -5.59
C GLY A 51 7.23 -8.11 -5.54
N SER A 52 7.08 -7.47 -6.70
CA SER A 52 7.04 -6.01 -6.86
C SER A 52 5.62 -5.50 -7.04
N ALA A 53 5.40 -4.21 -6.76
CA ALA A 53 4.11 -3.56 -6.91
C ALA A 53 4.27 -2.14 -7.42
N LEU A 54 3.56 -1.81 -8.50
CA LEU A 54 3.50 -0.45 -9.05
C LEU A 54 2.13 0.15 -8.81
N ARG A 55 2.13 1.36 -8.23
CA ARG A 55 0.88 2.12 -8.02
C ARG A 55 1.06 3.60 -8.34
N ILE A 56 -0.05 4.24 -8.72
CA ILE A 56 -0.22 5.68 -8.62
C ILE A 56 -1.20 5.93 -7.47
N ARG A 57 -0.78 6.73 -6.48
CA ARG A 57 -1.61 7.14 -5.35
C ARG A 57 -2.12 8.54 -5.58
N GLU A 58 -3.42 8.69 -5.56
CA GLU A 58 -4.12 9.96 -5.58
C GLU A 58 -4.45 10.38 -4.13
N LYS A 59 -4.02 11.56 -3.73
CA LYS A 59 -4.35 12.20 -2.45
C LYS A 59 -4.80 13.64 -2.74
N GLU A 60 -6.04 14.00 -2.40
CA GLU A 60 -6.61 15.34 -2.56
C GLU A 60 -6.29 15.99 -3.93
N SER A 61 -5.15 16.67 -4.04
CA SER A 61 -4.75 17.44 -5.24
C SER A 61 -3.41 17.01 -5.85
N TRP A 62 -2.82 15.89 -5.40
CA TRP A 62 -1.53 15.45 -5.90
C TRP A 62 -1.47 13.93 -6.12
N PHE A 63 -0.57 13.54 -7.01
CA PHE A 63 -0.38 12.16 -7.42
C PHE A 63 1.07 11.73 -7.17
N GLU A 64 1.24 10.53 -6.64
CA GLU A 64 2.55 9.91 -6.42
C GLU A 64 2.57 8.52 -7.04
N MET A 65 3.53 8.30 -7.93
CA MET A 65 3.83 6.98 -8.47
C MET A 65 4.90 6.33 -7.60
N THR A 66 4.64 5.09 -7.18
CA THR A 66 5.53 4.31 -6.32
C THR A 66 5.74 2.93 -6.91
N LEU A 67 6.99 2.51 -7.04
CA LEU A 67 7.39 1.13 -7.23
C LEU A 67 7.93 0.58 -5.91
N LYS A 68 7.32 -0.49 -5.40
CA LYS A 68 7.84 -1.28 -4.27
C LYS A 68 8.52 -2.53 -4.81
N GLN A 69 9.74 -2.81 -4.36
CA GLN A 69 10.54 -3.97 -4.79
C GLN A 69 11.09 -4.69 -3.55
N PRO A 70 11.29 -6.03 -3.60
CA PRO A 70 11.98 -6.73 -2.54
C PRO A 70 13.38 -6.16 -2.30
N ALA A 71 13.76 -5.96 -1.04
CA ALA A 71 15.10 -5.57 -0.62
C ALA A 71 15.68 -6.62 0.33
N GLN A 72 16.94 -6.47 0.74
CA GLN A 72 17.54 -7.37 1.73
C GLN A 72 16.81 -7.32 3.08
N GLN A 73 16.28 -6.16 3.42
CA GLN A 73 15.43 -5.92 4.57
C GLN A 73 14.29 -4.99 4.14
N GLY A 74 13.04 -5.38 4.42
CA GLY A 74 11.87 -4.61 4.02
C GLY A 74 11.67 -4.53 2.51
N LEU A 75 11.14 -3.40 2.05
CA LEU A 75 10.87 -3.09 0.65
C LEU A 75 11.62 -1.83 0.24
N LEU A 76 12.22 -1.84 -0.93
CA LEU A 76 12.73 -0.63 -1.56
C LEU A 76 11.56 0.08 -2.25
N GLU A 77 11.26 1.28 -1.81
CA GLU A 77 10.33 2.17 -2.47
C GLU A 77 11.05 3.20 -3.33
N THR A 78 10.66 3.26 -4.60
CA THR A 78 11.07 4.34 -5.52
C THR A 78 9.86 5.20 -5.81
N ASN A 79 9.94 6.49 -5.47
CA ASN A 79 8.80 7.42 -5.51
C ASN A 79 9.03 8.57 -6.48
N GLN A 80 7.96 8.96 -7.20
CA GLN A 80 7.95 10.07 -8.16
C GLN A 80 6.60 10.80 -8.07
N ILE A 81 6.65 12.11 -7.83
CA ILE A 81 5.46 12.96 -7.90
C ILE A 81 5.09 13.18 -9.37
N LEU A 82 3.80 13.09 -9.66
CA LEU A 82 3.22 13.30 -10.99
C LEU A 82 2.36 14.55 -11.02
N THR A 83 2.32 15.18 -12.19
CA THR A 83 1.25 16.14 -12.49
C THR A 83 -0.07 15.39 -12.75
N PRO A 84 -1.25 16.04 -12.61
CA PRO A 84 -2.52 15.43 -12.93
C PRO A 84 -2.59 14.86 -14.36
N ILE A 85 -2.01 15.58 -15.34
CA ILE A 85 -1.97 15.16 -16.76
C ILE A 85 -1.16 13.86 -16.90
N GLN A 86 0.00 13.76 -16.25
CA GLN A 86 0.83 12.54 -16.28
C GLN A 86 0.13 11.35 -15.65
N ALA A 87 -0.58 11.59 -14.54
CA ALA A 87 -1.34 10.53 -13.88
C ALA A 87 -2.50 10.05 -14.76
N GLU A 88 -3.26 10.97 -15.37
CA GLU A 88 -4.37 10.65 -16.28
C GLU A 88 -3.88 9.87 -17.52
N GLU A 89 -2.77 10.29 -18.12
CA GLU A 89 -2.17 9.57 -19.25
C GLU A 89 -1.76 8.15 -18.86
N ALA A 90 -1.07 7.98 -17.71
CA ALA A 90 -0.67 6.66 -17.23
C ALA A 90 -1.89 5.77 -16.94
N LEU A 91 -2.94 6.30 -16.31
CA LEU A 91 -4.18 5.57 -16.01
C LEU A 91 -4.92 5.11 -17.28
N SER A 92 -4.93 5.93 -18.32
CA SER A 92 -5.66 5.65 -19.55
C SER A 92 -4.89 4.77 -20.55
N THR A 93 -3.55 4.88 -20.57
CA THR A 93 -2.71 4.23 -21.59
C THR A 93 -1.75 3.16 -21.06
N GLY A 94 -1.50 3.13 -19.76
CA GLY A 94 -0.44 2.34 -19.13
C GLY A 94 0.98 2.89 -19.35
N LYS A 95 1.13 4.01 -20.05
CA LYS A 95 2.45 4.62 -20.30
C LYS A 95 2.89 5.43 -19.10
N LEU A 96 4.00 5.03 -18.51
CA LEU A 96 4.60 5.77 -17.40
C LEU A 96 5.33 7.03 -17.92
N PRO A 97 5.21 8.17 -17.20
CA PRO A 97 6.02 9.33 -17.49
C PRO A 97 7.49 9.07 -17.20
N ASP A 98 8.38 9.74 -17.95
CA ASP A 98 9.82 9.62 -17.75
C ASP A 98 10.25 9.95 -16.33
N GLY A 99 11.22 9.20 -15.80
CA GLY A 99 11.78 9.39 -14.47
C GLY A 99 12.14 8.08 -13.77
N VAL A 100 12.59 8.23 -12.54
CA VAL A 100 13.21 7.14 -11.76
C VAL A 100 12.31 5.90 -11.57
N VAL A 101 11.01 6.07 -11.52
CA VAL A 101 10.09 4.92 -11.38
C VAL A 101 9.97 4.17 -12.69
N LYS A 102 9.87 4.88 -13.83
CA LYS A 102 9.87 4.24 -15.15
C LYS A 102 11.16 3.48 -15.41
N ASP A 103 12.32 4.09 -15.07
CA ASP A 103 13.62 3.46 -15.22
C ASP A 103 13.69 2.15 -14.41
N ALA A 104 13.30 2.21 -13.12
CA ALA A 104 13.27 1.03 -12.26
C ALA A 104 12.28 -0.06 -12.72
N VAL A 105 11.13 0.32 -13.27
CA VAL A 105 10.16 -0.63 -13.85
C VAL A 105 10.76 -1.30 -15.10
N SER A 106 11.47 -0.56 -15.94
CA SER A 106 12.10 -1.09 -17.18
C SER A 106 13.18 -2.13 -16.89
N GLU A 107 13.77 -2.14 -15.71
CA GLU A 107 14.68 -3.21 -15.26
C GLU A 107 13.93 -4.51 -14.90
N LEU A 108 12.66 -4.41 -14.57
CA LEU A 108 11.84 -5.55 -14.15
C LEU A 108 11.05 -6.19 -15.29
N ILE A 109 10.54 -5.39 -16.20
CA ILE A 109 9.70 -5.86 -17.32
C ILE A 109 10.43 -5.68 -18.65
N LYS A 110 10.09 -6.52 -19.62
CA LYS A 110 10.61 -6.36 -20.98
C LYS A 110 9.88 -5.21 -21.70
N ASP A 111 10.57 -4.50 -22.57
CA ASP A 111 10.00 -3.40 -23.37
C ASP A 111 8.77 -3.82 -24.21
N THR A 112 8.64 -5.11 -24.48
CA THR A 112 7.52 -5.67 -25.26
C THR A 112 6.26 -5.97 -24.43
N GLU A 113 6.32 -5.88 -23.12
CA GLU A 113 5.19 -6.12 -22.22
C GLU A 113 4.56 -4.79 -21.77
N PRO A 114 3.39 -4.42 -22.30
CA PRO A 114 2.72 -3.19 -21.88
C PRO A 114 2.24 -3.31 -20.42
N LEU A 115 2.39 -2.23 -19.68
CA LEU A 115 1.71 -2.05 -18.40
C LEU A 115 0.23 -1.77 -18.64
N LEU A 116 -0.59 -2.39 -17.81
CA LEU A 116 -2.04 -2.21 -17.82
C LEU A 116 -2.49 -1.69 -16.46
N PHE A 117 -3.45 -0.78 -16.49
CA PHE A 117 -4.18 -0.41 -15.29
C PHE A 117 -5.02 -1.60 -14.81
N PHE A 118 -4.75 -2.05 -13.61
CA PHE A 118 -5.33 -3.29 -13.07
C PHE A 118 -6.58 -3.04 -12.23
N GLY A 119 -6.68 -1.87 -11.63
CA GLY A 119 -7.82 -1.44 -10.82
C GLY A 119 -7.42 -0.54 -9.66
N SER A 120 -8.43 -0.06 -8.93
CA SER A 120 -8.27 0.90 -7.84
C SER A 120 -8.75 0.34 -6.52
N LEU A 121 -8.06 0.75 -5.45
CA LEU A 121 -8.41 0.52 -4.07
C LEU A 121 -8.46 1.87 -3.35
N THR A 122 -9.57 2.19 -2.73
CA THR A 122 -9.73 3.38 -1.89
C THR A 122 -9.38 3.03 -0.44
N THR A 123 -8.57 3.87 0.21
CA THR A 123 -8.25 3.74 1.64
C THR A 123 -8.60 5.04 2.35
N VAL A 124 -9.23 4.92 3.50
CA VAL A 124 -9.41 6.01 4.47
C VAL A 124 -8.42 5.74 5.59
N ARG A 125 -7.37 6.58 5.66
CA ARG A 125 -6.15 6.36 6.45
C ARG A 125 -5.99 7.40 7.54
N ALA A 126 -5.66 6.97 8.75
CA ALA A 126 -5.13 7.82 9.81
C ALA A 126 -3.70 7.40 10.14
N GLU A 127 -2.83 8.38 10.32
CA GLU A 127 -1.41 8.22 10.65
C GLU A 127 -1.14 8.89 11.99
N ILE A 128 -0.41 8.20 12.88
CA ILE A 128 -0.13 8.63 14.24
C ILE A 128 1.31 8.31 14.58
N GLU A 129 2.07 9.30 15.04
CA GLU A 129 3.37 9.02 15.65
C GLU A 129 3.16 8.20 16.93
N TYR A 130 3.79 7.05 17.01
CA TYR A 130 3.72 6.18 18.16
C TYR A 130 5.09 5.61 18.47
N LYS A 131 5.64 5.96 19.64
CA LYS A 131 7.00 5.63 20.06
C LYS A 131 8.01 6.07 18.98
N GLU A 132 8.80 5.16 18.41
CA GLU A 132 9.82 5.45 17.39
C GLU A 132 9.37 5.06 15.98
N GLY A 133 8.06 5.03 15.72
CA GLY A 133 7.49 4.64 14.44
C GLY A 133 6.19 5.36 14.11
N LEU A 134 5.66 5.06 12.95
CA LEU A 134 4.39 5.56 12.46
C LEU A 134 3.35 4.45 12.50
N LEU A 135 2.32 4.63 13.33
CA LEU A 135 1.17 3.74 13.37
C LEU A 135 0.14 4.21 12.35
N VAL A 136 -0.34 3.28 11.54
CA VAL A 136 -1.26 3.55 10.45
C VAL A 136 -2.51 2.70 10.59
N LEU A 137 -3.68 3.34 10.65
CA LEU A 137 -4.98 2.67 10.60
C LEU A 137 -5.62 2.88 9.24
N ASP A 138 -5.88 1.79 8.55
CA ASP A 138 -6.48 1.77 7.22
C ASP A 138 -7.83 1.10 7.20
N HIS A 139 -8.82 1.80 6.63
CA HIS A 139 -10.08 1.23 6.18
C HIS A 139 -10.10 1.26 4.66
N SER A 140 -10.05 0.10 4.03
CA SER A 140 -9.90 -0.04 2.59
C SER A 140 -11.15 -0.60 1.93
N TYR A 141 -11.48 -0.06 0.74
CA TYR A 141 -12.65 -0.43 -0.08
C TYR A 141 -12.19 -0.83 -1.48
N TYR A 142 -12.60 -1.99 -1.96
CA TYR A 142 -12.29 -2.48 -3.30
C TYR A 142 -13.20 -3.65 -3.70
N LEU A 143 -13.59 -3.73 -4.96
CA LEU A 143 -14.32 -4.87 -5.54
C LEU A 143 -15.52 -5.33 -4.67
N ASN A 144 -16.36 -4.38 -4.23
CA ASN A 144 -17.52 -4.60 -3.36
C ASN A 144 -17.20 -5.28 -2.02
N THR A 145 -15.99 -5.11 -1.52
CA THR A 145 -15.55 -5.55 -0.20
C THR A 145 -14.84 -4.43 0.54
N GLU A 146 -14.73 -4.58 1.85
CA GLU A 146 -13.95 -3.69 2.71
C GLU A 146 -13.11 -4.51 3.67
N ASP A 147 -12.01 -3.94 4.10
CA ASP A 147 -11.17 -4.51 5.14
C ASP A 147 -10.50 -3.43 5.99
N TYR A 148 -10.03 -3.84 7.17
CA TYR A 148 -9.39 -2.98 8.16
C TYR A 148 -8.01 -3.54 8.46
N GLU A 149 -7.01 -2.66 8.56
CA GLU A 149 -5.62 -3.02 8.76
C GLU A 149 -4.93 -2.04 9.69
N LEU A 150 -4.07 -2.56 10.55
CA LEU A 150 -3.09 -1.82 11.33
C LEU A 150 -1.73 -2.06 10.69
N GLU A 151 -1.00 -0.97 10.40
CA GLU A 151 0.40 -1.01 10.00
C GLU A 151 1.24 -0.26 11.03
N TYR A 152 2.49 -0.67 11.20
CA TYR A 152 3.47 0.03 12.02
C TYR A 152 4.78 0.12 11.26
N GLU A 153 5.07 1.31 10.75
CA GLU A 153 6.26 1.63 9.97
C GLU A 153 7.39 2.05 10.90
N VAL A 154 8.57 1.47 10.74
CA VAL A 154 9.71 1.66 11.64
C VAL A 154 11.04 1.73 10.89
N THR A 155 12.07 2.23 11.55
CA THR A 155 13.45 2.21 11.05
C THR A 155 14.28 1.06 11.64
N ASN A 156 13.87 0.54 12.80
CA ASN A 156 14.50 -0.59 13.47
C ASN A 156 13.52 -1.76 13.59
N GLU A 157 13.78 -2.84 12.84
CA GLU A 157 12.89 -4.00 12.75
C GLU A 157 12.69 -4.68 14.11
N SER A 158 13.76 -4.96 14.85
CA SER A 158 13.67 -5.69 16.12
C SER A 158 12.90 -4.91 17.18
N ALA A 159 13.24 -3.64 17.39
CA ALA A 159 12.52 -2.78 18.33
C ALA A 159 11.07 -2.54 17.89
N GLY A 160 10.84 -2.38 16.60
CA GLY A 160 9.50 -2.22 16.01
C GLY A 160 8.62 -3.44 16.25
N TYR A 161 9.15 -4.64 16.06
CA TYR A 161 8.43 -5.87 16.32
C TYR A 161 7.97 -6.00 17.79
N GLU A 162 8.84 -5.69 18.72
CA GLU A 162 8.50 -5.72 20.16
C GLU A 162 7.38 -4.73 20.48
N VAL A 163 7.46 -3.50 19.95
CA VAL A 163 6.45 -2.46 20.17
C VAL A 163 5.10 -2.90 19.58
N PHE A 164 5.12 -3.38 18.33
CA PHE A 164 3.91 -3.80 17.62
C PHE A 164 3.23 -4.99 18.30
N SER A 165 4.01 -6.02 18.65
CA SER A 165 3.51 -7.22 19.32
C SER A 165 2.90 -6.89 20.68
N ARG A 166 3.57 -6.04 21.47
CA ARG A 166 3.06 -5.60 22.78
C ARG A 166 1.77 -4.80 22.65
N LEU A 167 1.67 -3.91 21.65
CA LEU A 167 0.44 -3.15 21.41
C LEU A 167 -0.76 -4.08 21.14
N LEU A 168 -0.57 -5.09 20.28
CA LEU A 168 -1.62 -6.07 20.00
C LEU A 168 -2.00 -6.89 21.23
N GLU A 169 -1.02 -7.32 22.03
CA GLU A 169 -1.24 -8.07 23.27
C GLU A 169 -2.00 -7.24 24.31
N ASP A 170 -1.58 -6.00 24.57
CA ASP A 170 -2.22 -5.08 25.53
C ASP A 170 -3.67 -4.81 25.18
N LEU A 171 -4.00 -4.72 23.89
CA LEU A 171 -5.34 -4.50 23.39
C LEU A 171 -6.11 -5.80 23.11
N LYS A 172 -5.50 -6.95 23.37
CA LYS A 172 -6.06 -8.29 23.12
C LYS A 172 -6.50 -8.51 21.66
N ILE A 173 -5.75 -7.92 20.72
CA ILE A 173 -5.95 -8.10 19.29
C ILE A 173 -5.12 -9.31 18.83
N PRO A 174 -5.74 -10.36 18.27
CA PRO A 174 -5.01 -11.52 17.79
C PRO A 174 -4.06 -11.15 16.63
N ILE A 175 -2.86 -11.73 16.63
CA ILE A 175 -1.95 -11.63 15.48
C ILE A 175 -2.54 -12.47 14.34
N ARG A 176 -2.69 -11.83 13.16
CA ARG A 176 -3.20 -12.47 11.94
C ARG A 176 -2.18 -12.37 10.81
N PRO A 177 -1.86 -13.46 10.10
CA PRO A 177 -1.10 -13.39 8.87
C PRO A 177 -1.77 -12.42 7.89
N THR A 178 -1.04 -11.42 7.43
CA THR A 178 -1.60 -10.31 6.64
C THR A 178 -0.87 -10.18 5.32
N ASP A 179 -1.56 -10.49 4.23
CA ASP A 179 -1.08 -10.22 2.89
C ASP A 179 -1.10 -8.70 2.61
N ASN A 180 -0.20 -8.21 1.78
CA ASN A 180 -0.22 -6.80 1.37
C ASN A 180 -1.51 -6.47 0.57
N LYS A 181 -1.92 -5.20 0.59
CA LYS A 181 -3.19 -4.73 -0.01
C LYS A 181 -3.35 -5.12 -1.47
N ILE A 182 -2.29 -5.02 -2.26
CA ILE A 182 -2.35 -5.40 -3.67
C ILE A 182 -2.57 -6.91 -3.86
N LYS A 183 -1.98 -7.75 -3.00
CA LYS A 183 -2.19 -9.20 -3.07
C LYS A 183 -3.64 -9.55 -2.73
N ARG A 184 -4.23 -8.93 -1.70
CA ARG A 184 -5.65 -9.11 -1.35
C ARG A 184 -6.56 -8.66 -2.50
N PHE A 185 -6.25 -7.51 -3.13
CA PHE A 185 -6.96 -7.01 -4.29
C PHE A 185 -6.90 -8.00 -5.46
N TYR A 186 -5.72 -8.56 -5.79
CA TYR A 186 -5.55 -9.56 -6.85
C TYR A 186 -6.36 -10.83 -6.58
N LEU A 187 -6.28 -11.35 -5.36
CA LEU A 187 -7.02 -12.57 -4.98
C LEU A 187 -8.53 -12.36 -5.13
N LYS A 188 -9.05 -11.22 -4.67
CA LYS A 188 -10.47 -10.90 -4.82
C LYS A 188 -10.87 -10.74 -6.29
N LYS A 189 -10.09 -10.03 -7.08
CA LYS A 189 -10.36 -9.85 -8.51
C LYS A 189 -10.32 -11.18 -9.27
N TYR A 190 -9.36 -12.05 -8.97
CA TYR A 190 -9.25 -13.37 -9.59
C TYR A 190 -10.46 -14.25 -9.28
N ASN A 191 -10.91 -14.27 -8.04
CA ASN A 191 -12.10 -15.03 -7.63
C ASN A 191 -13.36 -14.56 -8.36
N LEU A 192 -13.54 -13.24 -8.52
CA LEU A 192 -14.68 -12.68 -9.28
C LEU A 192 -14.65 -12.98 -10.78
N LEU A 193 -13.51 -13.35 -11.35
CA LEU A 193 -13.40 -13.76 -12.74
C LEU A 193 -13.71 -15.26 -12.97
N GLN A 194 -13.81 -16.04 -11.89
CA GLN A 194 -14.13 -17.46 -11.90
C GLN A 194 -15.60 -17.77 -11.56
N GLU A 195 -16.33 -16.79 -11.03
CA GLU A 195 -17.79 -16.82 -10.80
C GLU A 195 -18.56 -16.37 -12.05
#